data_e67b9cf99d3f6dfc9d2c061ebf0ddefb
#
_entry.id   e67b9cf99d3f6dfc9d2c061ebf0ddefb
#
_cell.length_a   1.000
_cell.length_b   1.000
_cell.length_c   1.000
_cell.angle_alpha   90.00
_cell.angle_beta   90.00
_cell.angle_gamma   90.00
#
_symmetry.space_group_name_H-M   'P 1'
#
loop_
_entity.id
_entity.type
_entity.pdbx_description
1 polymer ?
#
loop_
_entity_poly.entity_id
_entity_poly.type
_entity_poly.pdbx_seq_one_letter_code
_entity_poly.pdbx_strand_id
1 'polypeptide(L)'
;MSQDELQCDVLVVGGGLVGATLAHALAQVSIRTVLVEERDPGFLEQPKFDDRSTALANGSQRILQGLGLWENFAQVAEPIKSIHISERGRFGATRILAKEEGVSALGYTVENRILGSAIWPRLLEADSLVCKAPARLDSLTVEDTGITAEIESDGLRCGIRSKLVVAADGVRSRVRSALHISALEDVYEQTAVIVNCETEIAHMGRAFERFTSSGPLAFLPLSNQRVAVVWTLDPREADRVINLEDDEFRCELQPAFGPRLG
;
A
#
# COMPACT_ATOMS: atom_id res chain seq x y z
N MET A 1 7.48 35.57 -16.97
CA MET A 1 8.67 34.71 -16.95
C MET A 1 8.20 33.34 -17.40
N SER A 2 8.71 32.84 -18.53
CA SER A 2 8.38 31.51 -19.03
C SER A 2 8.86 30.50 -17.98
N GLN A 3 7.94 29.86 -17.28
CA GLN A 3 8.28 28.72 -16.44
C GLN A 3 8.69 27.59 -17.40
N ASP A 4 9.85 26.99 -17.20
CA ASP A 4 10.34 25.89 -18.02
C ASP A 4 9.31 24.74 -17.98
N GLU A 5 8.67 24.48 -19.10
CA GLU A 5 7.76 23.37 -19.29
C GLU A 5 8.59 22.05 -19.25
N LEU A 6 8.24 21.15 -18.35
CA LEU A 6 8.87 19.84 -18.28
C LEU A 6 8.36 18.95 -19.42
N GLN A 7 9.26 18.22 -20.09
CA GLN A 7 8.90 17.27 -21.14
C GLN A 7 9.33 15.86 -20.76
N CYS A 8 8.41 14.91 -20.85
CA CYS A 8 8.68 13.52 -20.57
C CYS A 8 7.91 12.57 -21.54
N ASP A 9 8.27 11.31 -21.53
CA ASP A 9 7.52 10.29 -22.26
C ASP A 9 6.30 9.80 -21.43
N VAL A 10 6.50 9.64 -20.10
CA VAL A 10 5.47 9.20 -19.18
C VAL A 10 5.37 10.15 -17.98
N LEU A 11 4.15 10.61 -17.70
CA LEU A 11 3.80 11.29 -16.46
C LEU A 11 3.10 10.28 -15.53
N VAL A 12 3.68 10.01 -14.37
CA VAL A 12 3.06 9.20 -13.31
C VAL A 12 2.52 10.13 -12.24
N VAL A 13 1.21 10.09 -12.00
CA VAL A 13 0.56 10.88 -10.95
C VAL A 13 0.23 9.98 -9.76
N GLY A 14 0.82 10.27 -8.62
CA GLY A 14 0.79 9.50 -7.39
C GLY A 14 2.07 8.72 -7.14
N GLY A 15 2.81 9.08 -6.09
CA GLY A 15 4.07 8.45 -5.67
C GLY A 15 3.91 7.43 -4.55
N GLY A 16 2.68 6.89 -4.36
CA GLY A 16 2.46 5.74 -3.49
C GLY A 16 3.18 4.49 -3.99
N LEU A 17 3.04 3.36 -3.29
CA LEU A 17 3.77 2.11 -3.61
C LEU A 17 3.66 1.71 -5.08
N VAL A 18 2.49 1.86 -5.69
CA VAL A 18 2.24 1.46 -7.09
C VAL A 18 2.95 2.41 -8.07
N GLY A 19 2.72 3.72 -7.94
CA GLY A 19 3.29 4.71 -8.85
C GLY A 19 4.80 4.83 -8.72
N ALA A 20 5.33 4.78 -7.49
CA ALA A 20 6.76 4.78 -7.22
C ALA A 20 7.45 3.54 -7.82
N THR A 21 6.86 2.33 -7.66
CA THR A 21 7.41 1.11 -8.26
C THR A 21 7.40 1.18 -9.78
N LEU A 22 6.32 1.72 -10.39
CA LEU A 22 6.25 1.91 -11.84
C LEU A 22 7.29 2.92 -12.33
N ALA A 23 7.42 4.07 -11.65
CA ALA A 23 8.40 5.09 -12.01
C ALA A 23 9.83 4.54 -11.96
N HIS A 24 10.15 3.72 -10.94
CA HIS A 24 11.43 3.02 -10.86
C HIS A 24 11.63 2.06 -12.04
N ALA A 25 10.62 1.25 -12.37
CA ALA A 25 10.70 0.32 -13.49
C ALA A 25 10.94 1.04 -14.84
N LEU A 26 10.26 2.18 -15.07
CA LEU A 26 10.44 3.00 -16.26
C LEU A 26 11.85 3.61 -16.31
N ALA A 27 12.36 4.06 -15.17
CA ALA A 27 13.71 4.62 -15.06
C ALA A 27 14.79 3.59 -15.41
N GLN A 28 14.64 2.33 -14.99
CA GLN A 28 15.59 1.26 -15.33
C GLN A 28 15.73 0.99 -16.84
N VAL A 29 14.72 1.32 -17.62
CA VAL A 29 14.76 1.23 -19.08
C VAL A 29 14.93 2.59 -19.76
N SER A 30 15.38 3.59 -19.01
CA SER A 30 15.70 4.95 -19.46
C SER A 30 14.55 5.69 -20.16
N ILE A 31 13.30 5.38 -19.78
CA ILE A 31 12.12 6.14 -20.22
C ILE A 31 12.06 7.43 -19.42
N ARG A 32 12.06 8.57 -20.10
CA ARG A 32 11.95 9.89 -19.44
C ARG A 32 10.61 10.00 -18.74
N THR A 33 10.65 10.05 -17.42
CA THR A 33 9.48 10.01 -16.57
C THR A 33 9.45 11.24 -15.64
N VAL A 34 8.26 11.79 -15.45
CA VAL A 34 7.98 12.72 -14.33
C VAL A 34 7.04 12.01 -13.38
N LEU A 35 7.41 11.97 -12.10
CA LEU A 35 6.57 11.48 -11.02
C LEU A 35 6.07 12.67 -10.21
N VAL A 36 4.75 12.77 -10.02
CA VAL A 36 4.10 13.81 -9.21
C VAL A 36 3.50 13.17 -7.97
N GLU A 37 3.90 13.63 -6.79
CA GLU A 37 3.37 13.15 -5.50
C GLU A 37 2.95 14.33 -4.61
N GLU A 38 1.73 14.28 -4.10
CA GLU A 38 1.13 15.37 -3.31
C GLU A 38 1.81 15.53 -1.92
N ARG A 39 2.34 14.46 -1.38
CA ARG A 39 2.98 14.44 -0.07
C ARG A 39 4.49 14.54 -0.19
N ASP A 40 5.11 15.10 0.83
CA ASP A 40 6.56 15.06 0.96
C ASP A 40 7.01 13.61 1.23
N PRO A 41 7.95 13.04 0.43
CA PRO A 41 8.51 11.73 0.67
C PRO A 41 9.16 11.55 2.04
N GLY A 42 9.64 12.62 2.67
CA GLY A 42 10.19 12.62 4.03
C GLY A 42 9.20 12.15 5.11
N PHE A 43 7.89 12.15 4.83
CA PHE A 43 6.90 11.58 5.76
C PHE A 43 7.07 10.07 5.96
N LEU A 44 7.72 9.38 5.03
CA LEU A 44 7.99 7.93 5.10
C LEU A 44 9.03 7.59 6.18
N GLU A 45 9.84 8.55 6.60
CA GLU A 45 10.82 8.39 7.69
C GLU A 45 10.17 8.53 9.08
N GLN A 46 8.94 9.04 9.16
CA GLN A 46 8.26 9.25 10.43
C GLN A 46 7.49 8.00 10.86
N PRO A 47 7.87 7.34 11.97
CA PRO A 47 7.29 6.06 12.42
C PRO A 47 5.81 6.14 12.83
N LYS A 48 5.18 7.31 12.81
CA LYS A 48 3.82 7.54 13.35
C LYS A 48 2.69 7.56 12.31
N PHE A 49 2.95 7.49 10.99
CA PHE A 49 1.91 7.82 10.02
C PHE A 49 1.35 6.66 9.18
N ASP A 50 2.02 5.53 9.06
CA ASP A 50 1.47 4.38 8.34
C ASP A 50 1.96 3.06 8.92
N ASP A 51 1.33 2.62 10.00
CA ASP A 51 1.54 1.28 10.58
C ASP A 51 0.83 0.18 9.76
N ARG A 52 0.15 0.55 8.67
CA ARG A 52 -0.45 -0.42 7.76
C ARG A 52 0.61 -1.29 7.14
N SER A 53 0.22 -2.51 6.90
CA SER A 53 1.05 -3.50 6.24
C SER A 53 0.40 -3.93 4.92
N THR A 54 1.24 -4.29 3.97
CA THR A 54 0.79 -4.88 2.71
C THR A 54 1.20 -6.35 2.68
N ALA A 55 0.24 -7.23 2.39
CA ALA A 55 0.51 -8.60 2.03
C ALA A 55 0.87 -8.67 0.54
N LEU A 56 2.16 -8.79 0.26
CA LEU A 56 2.68 -8.94 -1.09
C LEU A 56 2.47 -10.39 -1.55
N ALA A 57 1.74 -10.60 -2.63
CA ALA A 57 1.64 -11.90 -3.26
C ALA A 57 3.02 -12.34 -3.82
N ASN A 58 3.19 -13.64 -4.02
CA ASN A 58 4.42 -14.20 -4.59
C ASN A 58 4.80 -13.53 -5.93
N GLY A 59 3.81 -13.22 -6.79
CA GLY A 59 4.04 -12.48 -8.04
C GLY A 59 4.60 -11.08 -7.82
N SER A 60 4.09 -10.34 -6.82
CA SER A 60 4.59 -9.01 -6.48
C SER A 60 6.01 -9.06 -5.93
N GLN A 61 6.33 -10.06 -5.09
CA GLN A 61 7.68 -10.29 -4.60
C GLN A 61 8.67 -10.51 -5.76
N ARG A 62 8.31 -11.33 -6.75
CA ARG A 62 9.15 -11.59 -7.93
C ARG A 62 9.37 -10.33 -8.78
N ILE A 63 8.35 -9.48 -8.93
CA ILE A 63 8.47 -8.20 -9.63
C ILE A 63 9.45 -7.29 -8.89
N LEU A 64 9.29 -7.13 -7.59
CA LEU A 64 10.18 -6.30 -6.76
C LEU A 64 11.62 -6.82 -6.77
N GLN A 65 11.79 -8.15 -6.81
CA GLN A 65 13.11 -8.78 -6.96
C GLN A 65 13.73 -8.48 -8.34
N GLY A 66 12.95 -8.60 -9.41
CA GLY A 66 13.41 -8.27 -10.76
C GLY A 66 13.78 -6.79 -10.93
N LEU A 67 13.18 -5.90 -10.14
CA LEU A 67 13.48 -4.48 -10.09
C LEU A 67 14.65 -4.12 -9.13
N GLY A 68 15.26 -5.11 -8.45
CA GLY A 68 16.34 -4.88 -7.48
C GLY A 68 15.90 -4.14 -6.22
N LEU A 69 14.60 -4.14 -5.92
CA LEU A 69 14.03 -3.47 -4.74
C LEU A 69 13.89 -4.41 -3.54
N TRP A 70 13.72 -5.71 -3.81
CA TRP A 70 13.40 -6.73 -2.78
C TRP A 70 14.47 -6.84 -1.70
N GLU A 71 15.74 -6.81 -2.07
CA GLU A 71 16.88 -6.99 -1.18
C GLU A 71 16.96 -5.92 -0.08
N ASN A 72 16.40 -4.73 -0.34
CA ASN A 72 16.42 -3.62 0.61
C ASN A 72 15.56 -3.88 1.86
N PHE A 73 14.58 -4.79 1.78
CA PHE A 73 13.68 -5.10 2.89
C PHE A 73 13.39 -6.60 3.08
N ALA A 74 14.04 -7.48 2.33
CA ALA A 74 13.84 -8.93 2.40
C ALA A 74 13.98 -9.50 3.81
N GLN A 75 14.88 -8.93 4.63
CA GLN A 75 15.14 -9.40 6.00
C GLN A 75 14.01 -9.09 7.00
N VAL A 76 13.17 -8.09 6.68
CA VAL A 76 12.05 -7.67 7.52
C VAL A 76 10.70 -8.05 6.93
N ALA A 77 10.69 -8.57 5.69
CA ALA A 77 9.52 -9.13 5.05
C ALA A 77 9.16 -10.48 5.68
N GLU A 78 8.06 -10.55 6.40
CA GLU A 78 7.65 -11.78 7.08
C GLU A 78 6.95 -12.74 6.12
N PRO A 79 7.46 -13.97 5.91
CA PRO A 79 6.86 -14.91 4.97
C PRO A 79 5.53 -15.48 5.49
N ILE A 80 4.52 -15.48 4.65
CA ILE A 80 3.26 -16.18 4.89
C ILE A 80 3.42 -17.63 4.43
N LYS A 81 3.69 -18.52 5.37
CA LYS A 81 3.91 -19.97 5.12
C LYS A 81 2.62 -20.76 5.09
N SER A 82 1.60 -20.26 5.78
CA SER A 82 0.26 -20.85 5.76
C SER A 82 -0.80 -19.82 6.03
N ILE A 83 -2.02 -20.07 5.52
CA ILE A 83 -3.21 -19.29 5.81
C ILE A 83 -4.23 -20.22 6.46
N HIS A 84 -4.76 -19.81 7.62
CA HIS A 84 -5.81 -20.53 8.34
C HIS A 84 -7.10 -19.72 8.28
N ILE A 85 -8.09 -20.25 7.58
CA ILE A 85 -9.39 -19.63 7.36
C ILE A 85 -10.43 -20.36 8.21
N SER A 86 -11.19 -19.61 9.01
CA SER A 86 -12.22 -20.15 9.88
C SER A 86 -13.42 -19.20 10.01
N GLU A 87 -14.56 -19.71 10.48
CA GLU A 87 -15.75 -18.91 10.79
C GLU A 87 -16.07 -19.03 12.28
N ARG A 88 -16.41 -17.89 12.90
CA ARG A 88 -16.79 -17.86 14.32
C ARG A 88 -18.09 -18.62 14.54
N GLY A 89 -18.08 -19.53 15.53
CA GLY A 89 -19.24 -20.33 15.87
C GLY A 89 -19.49 -21.52 14.95
N ARG A 90 -18.67 -21.75 13.92
CA ARG A 90 -18.75 -22.93 13.06
C ARG A 90 -17.57 -23.87 13.25
N PHE A 91 -17.87 -25.17 13.11
CA PHE A 91 -16.83 -26.20 13.13
C PHE A 91 -16.14 -26.29 11.75
N GLY A 92 -14.82 -26.47 11.79
CA GLY A 92 -13.98 -26.64 10.60
C GLY A 92 -13.14 -25.41 10.29
N ALA A 93 -12.14 -25.64 9.47
CA ALA A 93 -11.26 -24.61 8.97
C ALA A 93 -10.61 -25.07 7.67
N THR A 94 -10.39 -24.13 6.75
CA THR A 94 -9.56 -24.35 5.56
C THR A 94 -8.14 -23.91 5.84
N ARG A 95 -7.17 -24.66 5.35
CA ARG A 95 -5.75 -24.31 5.44
C ARG A 95 -5.13 -24.35 4.06
N ILE A 96 -4.36 -23.34 3.76
CA ILE A 96 -3.55 -23.26 2.53
C ILE A 96 -2.10 -23.25 2.99
N LEU A 97 -1.30 -24.19 2.49
CA LEU A 97 0.09 -24.35 2.89
C LEU A 97 1.01 -24.05 1.70
N ALA A 98 2.00 -23.18 1.89
CA ALA A 98 2.98 -22.84 0.85
C ALA A 98 3.66 -24.09 0.27
N LYS A 99 3.93 -25.09 1.12
CA LYS A 99 4.52 -26.37 0.69
C LYS A 99 3.62 -27.16 -0.28
N GLU A 100 2.31 -27.10 -0.08
CA GLU A 100 1.35 -27.81 -0.95
C GLU A 100 1.21 -27.10 -2.30
N GLU A 101 1.37 -25.77 -2.31
CA GLU A 101 1.38 -24.94 -3.50
C GLU A 101 2.76 -24.92 -4.22
N GLY A 102 3.76 -25.64 -3.71
CA GLY A 102 5.08 -25.72 -4.32
C GLY A 102 5.89 -24.42 -4.26
N VAL A 103 5.59 -23.51 -3.33
CA VAL A 103 6.28 -22.24 -3.14
C VAL A 103 6.93 -22.14 -1.77
N SER A 104 7.95 -21.29 -1.63
CA SER A 104 8.62 -21.04 -0.34
C SER A 104 7.73 -20.26 0.64
N ALA A 105 6.89 -19.38 0.11
CA ALA A 105 5.89 -18.62 0.83
C ALA A 105 4.71 -18.30 -0.10
N LEU A 106 3.49 -18.23 0.44
CA LEU A 106 2.29 -17.79 -0.29
C LEU A 106 2.36 -16.29 -0.62
N GLY A 107 3.09 -15.55 0.18
CA GLY A 107 3.33 -14.13 0.09
C GLY A 107 4.19 -13.66 1.25
N TYR A 108 4.30 -12.36 1.39
CA TYR A 108 5.09 -11.72 2.44
C TYR A 108 4.34 -10.52 2.98
N THR A 109 4.34 -10.32 4.29
CA THR A 109 3.80 -9.11 4.91
C THR A 109 4.93 -8.13 5.17
N VAL A 110 4.75 -6.88 4.74
CA VAL A 110 5.72 -5.79 4.94
C VAL A 110 4.96 -4.54 5.36
N GLU A 111 5.49 -3.81 6.32
CA GLU A 111 4.96 -2.50 6.72
C GLU A 111 5.16 -1.49 5.57
N ASN A 112 4.14 -0.69 5.26
CA ASN A 112 4.16 0.22 4.11
C ASN A 112 5.27 1.28 4.19
N ARG A 113 5.59 1.75 5.41
CA ARG A 113 6.71 2.67 5.64
C ARG A 113 8.06 2.08 5.19
N ILE A 114 8.26 0.77 5.38
CA ILE A 114 9.49 0.08 4.96
C ILE A 114 9.54 -0.02 3.43
N LEU A 115 8.43 -0.34 2.79
CA LEU A 115 8.34 -0.35 1.32
C LEU A 115 8.63 1.03 0.73
N GLY A 116 8.04 2.07 1.29
CA GLY A 116 8.27 3.44 0.85
C GLY A 116 9.73 3.87 1.01
N SER A 117 10.33 3.63 2.18
CA SER A 117 11.73 3.98 2.45
C SER A 117 12.73 3.20 1.59
N ALA A 118 12.36 2.03 1.08
CA ALA A 118 13.18 1.25 0.17
C ALA A 118 13.10 1.73 -1.29
N ILE A 119 11.95 2.28 -1.72
CA ILE A 119 11.70 2.66 -3.11
C ILE A 119 12.16 4.11 -3.39
N TRP A 120 11.77 5.06 -2.55
CA TRP A 120 11.97 6.49 -2.82
C TRP A 120 13.42 6.92 -3.03
N PRO A 121 14.43 6.45 -2.28
CA PRO A 121 15.82 6.78 -2.56
C PRO A 121 16.26 6.37 -3.97
N ARG A 122 15.76 5.23 -4.47
CA ARG A 122 16.07 4.76 -5.82
C ARG A 122 15.48 5.63 -6.92
N LEU A 123 14.35 6.29 -6.65
CA LEU A 123 13.75 7.25 -7.59
C LEU A 123 14.61 8.50 -7.74
N LEU A 124 15.17 8.98 -6.62
CA LEU A 124 15.98 10.19 -6.59
C LEU A 124 17.37 10.01 -7.23
N GLU A 125 17.86 8.77 -7.33
CA GLU A 125 19.13 8.42 -7.95
C GLU A 125 19.05 8.27 -9.48
N ALA A 126 17.85 8.23 -10.06
CA ALA A 126 17.65 7.88 -11.47
C ALA A 126 17.69 9.13 -12.39
N ASP A 127 18.64 9.22 -13.30
CA ASP A 127 18.83 10.35 -14.24
C ASP A 127 17.64 10.58 -15.19
N SER A 128 16.90 9.53 -15.56
CA SER A 128 15.75 9.60 -16.47
C SER A 128 14.43 9.94 -15.77
N LEU A 129 14.45 10.16 -14.45
CA LEU A 129 13.26 10.40 -13.64
C LEU A 129 13.34 11.75 -12.92
N VAL A 130 12.33 12.58 -13.09
CA VAL A 130 12.15 13.82 -12.33
C VAL A 130 11.03 13.62 -11.31
N CYS A 131 11.34 13.69 -10.03
CA CYS A 131 10.37 13.65 -8.96
C CYS A 131 9.93 15.08 -8.59
N LYS A 132 8.63 15.33 -8.60
CA LYS A 132 7.97 16.53 -8.08
C LYS A 132 7.15 16.14 -6.85
N ALA A 133 7.72 16.38 -5.68
CA ALA A 133 7.12 16.07 -4.38
C ALA A 133 7.69 17.02 -3.31
N PRO A 134 6.85 17.75 -2.56
CA PRO A 134 5.39 17.76 -2.69
C PRO A 134 4.93 18.52 -3.95
N ALA A 135 4.03 17.93 -4.71
CA ALA A 135 3.39 18.58 -5.84
C ALA A 135 2.02 17.95 -6.14
N ARG A 136 1.07 18.77 -6.54
CA ARG A 136 -0.30 18.37 -6.77
C ARG A 136 -0.71 18.63 -8.23
N LEU A 137 -1.38 17.66 -8.86
CA LEU A 137 -2.00 17.86 -10.15
C LEU A 137 -3.16 18.86 -10.01
N ASP A 138 -3.12 19.95 -10.79
CA ASP A 138 -4.15 20.98 -10.84
C ASP A 138 -5.08 20.78 -12.05
N SER A 139 -4.51 20.60 -13.25
CA SER A 139 -5.27 20.34 -14.47
C SER A 139 -4.59 19.33 -15.39
N LEU A 140 -5.39 18.73 -16.28
CA LEU A 140 -4.96 17.77 -17.30
C LEU A 140 -5.76 17.95 -18.56
N THR A 141 -5.09 18.11 -19.68
CA THR A 141 -5.71 18.22 -21.02
C THR A 141 -5.08 17.19 -21.95
N VAL A 142 -5.95 16.44 -22.65
CA VAL A 142 -5.52 15.48 -23.68
C VAL A 142 -5.70 16.14 -25.04
N GLU A 143 -4.64 16.18 -25.83
CA GLU A 143 -4.57 16.75 -27.16
C GLU A 143 -4.16 15.66 -28.18
N ASP A 144 -4.36 15.91 -29.47
CA ASP A 144 -3.94 14.95 -30.52
C ASP A 144 -2.41 14.71 -30.52
N THR A 145 -1.64 15.66 -30.01
CA THR A 145 -0.16 15.63 -30.01
C THR A 145 0.45 15.20 -28.69
N GLY A 146 -0.35 14.90 -27.68
CA GLY A 146 0.12 14.52 -26.33
C GLY A 146 -0.80 15.01 -25.23
N ILE A 147 -0.26 15.06 -24.03
CA ILE A 147 -1.00 15.43 -22.83
C ILE A 147 -0.26 16.57 -22.14
N THR A 148 -0.99 17.62 -21.82
CA THR A 148 -0.50 18.75 -21.04
C THR A 148 -1.10 18.68 -19.64
N ALA A 149 -0.27 18.74 -18.61
CA ALA A 149 -0.66 18.80 -17.22
C ALA A 149 -0.10 20.04 -16.56
N GLU A 150 -0.86 20.64 -15.67
CA GLU A 150 -0.37 21.67 -14.76
C GLU A 150 -0.29 21.10 -13.34
N ILE A 151 0.84 21.33 -12.69
CA ILE A 151 1.05 20.96 -11.28
C ILE A 151 1.31 22.22 -10.46
N GLU A 152 0.96 22.15 -9.19
CA GLU A 152 1.30 23.13 -8.16
C GLU A 152 2.30 22.51 -7.20
N SER A 153 3.44 23.15 -7.00
CA SER A 153 4.45 22.79 -6.03
C SER A 153 4.97 24.06 -5.35
N ASP A 154 4.93 24.12 -4.03
CA ASP A 154 5.37 25.28 -3.23
C ASP A 154 4.72 26.62 -3.66
N GLY A 155 3.44 26.58 -4.07
CA GLY A 155 2.70 27.74 -4.54
C GLY A 155 3.08 28.20 -5.95
N LEU A 156 3.96 27.48 -6.64
CA LEU A 156 4.35 27.74 -8.03
C LEU A 156 3.66 26.74 -8.96
N ARG A 157 3.22 27.23 -10.13
CA ARG A 157 2.68 26.37 -11.19
C ARG A 157 3.78 25.98 -12.16
N CYS A 158 3.78 24.71 -12.57
CA CYS A 158 4.67 24.17 -13.57
C CYS A 158 3.88 23.35 -14.60
N GLY A 159 4.12 23.59 -15.89
CA GLY A 159 3.56 22.79 -16.98
C GLY A 159 4.39 21.53 -17.22
N ILE A 160 3.70 20.44 -17.53
CA ILE A 160 4.31 19.16 -17.92
C ILE A 160 3.66 18.70 -19.21
N ARG A 161 4.49 18.39 -20.22
CA ARG A 161 4.05 17.77 -21.46
C ARG A 161 4.52 16.32 -21.53
N SER A 162 3.59 15.40 -21.78
CA SER A 162 3.87 13.97 -21.83
C SER A 162 3.15 13.28 -22.99
N LYS A 163 3.61 12.08 -23.36
CA LYS A 163 2.94 11.22 -24.34
C LYS A 163 1.90 10.32 -23.67
N LEU A 164 2.13 9.95 -22.43
CA LEU A 164 1.26 9.08 -21.65
C LEU A 164 1.16 9.61 -20.23
N VAL A 165 -0.05 9.53 -19.64
CA VAL A 165 -0.27 9.73 -18.20
C VAL A 165 -0.73 8.44 -17.57
N VAL A 166 -0.13 8.10 -16.44
CA VAL A 166 -0.54 6.97 -15.61
C VAL A 166 -1.10 7.51 -14.29
N ALA A 167 -2.39 7.27 -14.06
CA ALA A 167 -3.05 7.59 -12.81
C ALA A 167 -2.74 6.52 -11.76
N ALA A 168 -1.89 6.85 -10.79
CA ALA A 168 -1.55 6.04 -9.63
C ALA A 168 -1.90 6.77 -8.31
N ASP A 169 -2.78 7.78 -8.38
CA ASP A 169 -3.15 8.72 -7.33
C ASP A 169 -4.30 8.22 -6.42
N GLY A 170 -4.58 6.92 -6.47
CA GLY A 170 -5.42 6.20 -5.52
C GLY A 170 -6.92 6.41 -5.71
N VAL A 171 -7.69 6.12 -4.67
CA VAL A 171 -9.17 6.07 -4.72
C VAL A 171 -9.79 7.40 -5.12
N ARG A 172 -9.25 8.51 -4.64
CA ARG A 172 -9.71 9.88 -4.95
C ARG A 172 -8.95 10.48 -6.12
N SER A 173 -8.71 9.71 -7.17
CA SER A 173 -7.90 10.09 -8.32
C SER A 173 -8.34 11.42 -8.95
N ARG A 174 -7.42 12.39 -8.97
CA ARG A 174 -7.59 13.68 -9.66
C ARG A 174 -7.51 13.50 -11.16
N VAL A 175 -6.66 12.60 -11.64
CA VAL A 175 -6.56 12.26 -13.07
C VAL A 175 -7.88 11.73 -13.57
N ARG A 176 -8.49 10.77 -12.85
CA ARG A 176 -9.81 10.23 -13.20
C ARG A 176 -10.87 11.32 -13.27
N SER A 177 -10.88 12.23 -12.29
CA SER A 177 -11.83 13.35 -12.23
C SER A 177 -11.61 14.35 -13.36
N ALA A 178 -10.36 14.71 -13.67
CA ALA A 178 -10.01 15.63 -14.75
C ALA A 178 -10.39 15.08 -16.13
N LEU A 179 -10.34 13.78 -16.33
CA LEU A 179 -10.72 13.10 -17.56
C LEU A 179 -12.22 12.71 -17.59
N HIS A 180 -13.00 13.09 -16.59
CA HIS A 180 -14.43 12.75 -16.47
C HIS A 180 -14.72 11.25 -16.59
N ILE A 181 -13.78 10.40 -16.15
CA ILE A 181 -13.96 8.94 -16.12
C ILE A 181 -14.82 8.61 -14.92
N SER A 182 -16.03 8.08 -15.17
CA SER A 182 -16.94 7.66 -14.10
C SER A 182 -16.40 6.43 -13.36
N ALA A 183 -16.71 6.34 -12.07
CA ALA A 183 -16.49 5.16 -11.26
C ALA A 183 -17.84 4.69 -10.68
N LEU A 184 -18.02 3.38 -10.62
CA LEU A 184 -19.09 2.80 -9.82
C LEU A 184 -18.56 2.69 -8.38
N GLU A 185 -19.28 3.28 -7.44
CA GLU A 185 -18.92 3.24 -6.02
C GLU A 185 -20.00 2.47 -5.25
N ASP A 186 -19.60 1.34 -4.66
CA ASP A 186 -20.43 0.59 -3.74
C ASP A 186 -19.94 0.83 -2.31
N VAL A 187 -20.84 1.29 -1.46
CA VAL A 187 -20.52 1.52 -0.04
C VAL A 187 -20.89 0.27 0.75
N TYR A 188 -19.87 -0.39 1.27
CA TYR A 188 -20.05 -1.43 2.29
C TYR A 188 -20.16 -0.72 3.64
N GLU A 189 -21.26 -0.84 4.35
CA GLU A 189 -21.43 -0.23 5.67
C GLU A 189 -20.51 -0.91 6.73
N GLN A 190 -19.22 -0.89 6.46
CA GLN A 190 -18.17 -1.51 7.26
C GLN A 190 -16.95 -0.62 7.34
N THR A 191 -16.27 -0.67 8.47
CA THR A 191 -15.01 0.03 8.73
C THR A 191 -13.95 -0.97 9.19
N ALA A 192 -12.77 -0.91 8.61
CA ALA A 192 -11.64 -1.72 9.03
C ALA A 192 -10.79 -0.96 10.06
N VAL A 193 -10.72 -1.47 11.28
CA VAL A 193 -9.75 -1.04 12.31
C VAL A 193 -8.45 -1.77 12.06
N ILE A 194 -7.35 -1.02 11.91
CA ILE A 194 -6.01 -1.56 11.63
C ILE A 194 -5.12 -1.27 12.82
N VAL A 195 -4.46 -2.31 13.34
CA VAL A 195 -3.54 -2.20 14.47
C VAL A 195 -2.43 -3.25 14.36
N ASN A 196 -1.25 -2.95 14.90
CA ASN A 196 -0.18 -3.94 15.05
C ASN A 196 -0.11 -4.38 16.52
N CYS A 197 -0.06 -5.70 16.75
CA CYS A 197 0.00 -6.28 18.08
C CYS A 197 1.20 -7.21 18.21
N GLU A 198 1.77 -7.30 19.41
CA GLU A 198 2.64 -8.41 19.81
C GLU A 198 1.77 -9.61 20.22
N THR A 199 2.31 -10.82 20.04
CA THR A 199 1.62 -12.05 20.39
C THR A 199 2.42 -12.87 21.41
N GLU A 200 1.73 -13.54 22.34
CA GLU A 200 2.38 -14.40 23.33
C GLU A 200 2.87 -15.70 22.69
N ILE A 201 2.12 -16.21 21.72
CA ILE A 201 2.46 -17.43 20.98
C ILE A 201 2.94 -17.05 19.59
N ALA A 202 4.09 -17.59 19.19
CA ALA A 202 4.68 -17.33 17.90
C ALA A 202 3.76 -17.75 16.75
N HIS A 203 3.53 -16.82 15.78
CA HIS A 203 2.68 -17.08 14.62
C HIS A 203 3.27 -18.08 13.62
N MET A 204 4.59 -18.32 13.64
CA MET A 204 5.31 -19.30 12.77
C MET A 204 5.04 -19.07 11.27
N GLY A 205 4.89 -17.80 10.84
CA GLY A 205 4.55 -17.44 9.46
C GLY A 205 3.10 -17.80 9.07
N ARG A 206 2.20 -17.93 10.03
CA ARG A 206 0.80 -18.23 9.77
C ARG A 206 -0.03 -16.95 9.77
N ALA A 207 -0.71 -16.71 8.65
CA ALA A 207 -1.81 -15.76 8.57
C ALA A 207 -3.12 -16.42 9.00
N PHE A 208 -4.01 -15.63 9.58
CA PHE A 208 -5.35 -16.07 9.96
C PHE A 208 -6.39 -15.17 9.32
N GLU A 209 -7.44 -15.78 8.83
CA GLU A 209 -8.67 -15.13 8.39
C GLU A 209 -9.84 -15.74 9.16
N ARG A 210 -10.54 -14.94 9.94
CA ARG A 210 -11.67 -15.37 10.71
C ARG A 210 -12.90 -14.56 10.35
N PHE A 211 -13.86 -15.20 9.71
CA PHE A 211 -15.15 -14.59 9.46
C PHE A 211 -15.95 -14.46 10.75
N THR A 212 -16.43 -13.28 11.02
CA THR A 212 -17.31 -12.96 12.16
C THR A 212 -18.64 -12.41 11.67
N SER A 213 -19.58 -12.15 12.56
CA SER A 213 -20.88 -11.58 12.20
C SER A 213 -20.80 -10.14 11.68
N SER A 214 -19.76 -9.39 12.06
CA SER A 214 -19.53 -8.01 11.60
C SER A 214 -18.68 -7.92 10.34
N GLY A 215 -17.99 -8.99 9.98
CA GLY A 215 -17.08 -9.05 8.84
C GLY A 215 -15.81 -9.85 9.13
N PRO A 216 -14.82 -9.83 8.24
CA PRO A 216 -13.57 -10.55 8.42
C PRO A 216 -12.69 -9.90 9.49
N LEU A 217 -11.93 -10.76 10.18
CA LEU A 217 -10.88 -10.41 11.12
C LEU A 217 -9.62 -11.14 10.69
N ALA A 218 -8.67 -10.39 10.13
CA ALA A 218 -7.40 -10.91 9.62
C ALA A 218 -6.25 -10.63 10.59
N PHE A 219 -5.36 -11.61 10.73
CA PHE A 219 -4.07 -11.49 11.42
C PHE A 219 -2.97 -11.89 10.46
N LEU A 220 -2.15 -10.94 10.07
CA LEU A 220 -1.02 -11.13 9.15
C LEU A 220 0.29 -11.17 9.95
N PRO A 221 1.16 -12.17 9.74
CA PRO A 221 2.42 -12.25 10.46
C PRO A 221 3.32 -11.07 10.12
N LEU A 222 3.96 -10.48 11.12
CA LEU A 222 4.98 -9.45 11.01
C LEU A 222 6.26 -9.93 11.71
N SER A 223 7.39 -9.33 11.37
CA SER A 223 8.65 -9.57 12.05
C SER A 223 8.56 -9.31 13.57
N ASN A 224 9.48 -9.90 14.33
CA ASN A 224 9.57 -9.73 15.79
C ASN A 224 8.32 -10.20 16.57
N GLN A 225 7.73 -11.31 16.15
CA GLN A 225 6.57 -11.93 16.82
C GLN A 225 5.35 -10.97 16.91
N ARG A 226 5.23 -10.04 15.94
CA ARG A 226 4.09 -9.15 15.81
C ARG A 226 3.12 -9.65 14.75
N VAL A 227 1.93 -9.12 14.78
CA VAL A 227 0.90 -9.33 13.75
C VAL A 227 0.26 -8.00 13.38
N ALA A 228 -0.01 -7.82 12.09
CA ALA A 228 -0.91 -6.78 11.64
C ALA A 228 -2.34 -7.33 11.69
N VAL A 229 -3.21 -6.63 12.38
CA VAL A 229 -4.62 -6.97 12.54
C VAL A 229 -5.45 -6.05 11.66
N VAL A 230 -6.37 -6.63 10.90
CA VAL A 230 -7.41 -5.90 10.17
C VAL A 230 -8.75 -6.42 10.68
N TRP A 231 -9.43 -5.62 11.47
CA TRP A 231 -10.70 -5.98 12.09
C TRP A 231 -11.84 -5.21 11.46
N THR A 232 -12.65 -5.89 10.68
CA THR A 232 -13.83 -5.30 10.01
C THR A 232 -15.03 -5.31 10.95
N LEU A 233 -15.57 -4.12 11.16
CA LEU A 233 -16.67 -3.87 12.10
C LEU A 233 -17.74 -3.00 11.45
N ASP A 234 -18.94 -2.96 12.06
CA ASP A 234 -19.91 -1.88 11.82
C ASP A 234 -19.26 -0.51 12.11
N PRO A 235 -19.56 0.56 11.35
CA PRO A 235 -18.93 1.86 11.54
C PRO A 235 -19.00 2.40 12.98
N ARG A 236 -20.14 2.23 13.65
CA ARG A 236 -20.31 2.69 15.05
C ARG A 236 -19.46 1.88 16.03
N GLU A 237 -19.37 0.58 15.79
CA GLU A 237 -18.50 -0.30 16.57
C GLU A 237 -17.02 0.02 16.33
N ALA A 238 -16.63 0.28 15.10
CA ALA A 238 -15.26 0.68 14.77
C ALA A 238 -14.88 1.99 15.49
N ASP A 239 -15.77 3.00 15.45
CA ASP A 239 -15.57 4.27 16.17
C ASP A 239 -15.46 4.06 17.67
N ARG A 240 -16.22 3.14 18.26
CA ARG A 240 -16.12 2.81 19.68
C ARG A 240 -14.80 2.11 20.00
N VAL A 241 -14.45 1.09 19.23
CA VAL A 241 -13.29 0.22 19.46
C VAL A 241 -11.97 0.98 19.31
N ILE A 242 -11.87 1.91 18.35
CA ILE A 242 -10.64 2.69 18.13
C ILE A 242 -10.35 3.70 19.26
N ASN A 243 -11.36 4.02 20.08
CA ASN A 243 -11.22 4.92 21.22
C ASN A 243 -11.06 4.18 22.56
N LEU A 244 -10.95 2.86 22.57
CA LEU A 244 -10.66 2.08 23.76
C LEU A 244 -9.19 2.25 24.17
N GLU A 245 -8.92 2.13 25.46
CA GLU A 245 -7.57 1.95 25.97
C GLU A 245 -7.03 0.56 25.57
N ASP A 246 -5.71 0.41 25.48
CA ASP A 246 -5.06 -0.81 24.97
C ASP A 246 -5.52 -2.09 25.65
N ASP A 247 -5.71 -2.09 26.96
CA ASP A 247 -6.19 -3.24 27.73
C ASP A 247 -7.64 -3.60 27.42
N GLU A 248 -8.50 -2.61 27.25
CA GLU A 248 -9.90 -2.81 26.87
C GLU A 248 -10.01 -3.32 25.45
N PHE A 249 -9.23 -2.74 24.52
CA PHE A 249 -9.14 -3.21 23.13
C PHE A 249 -8.73 -4.68 23.06
N ARG A 250 -7.69 -5.06 23.81
CA ARG A 250 -7.22 -6.45 23.90
C ARG A 250 -8.31 -7.39 24.44
N CYS A 251 -9.04 -6.98 25.48
CA CYS A 251 -10.14 -7.76 26.05
C CYS A 251 -11.27 -8.01 25.06
N GLU A 252 -11.48 -7.16 24.08
CA GLU A 252 -12.47 -7.35 23.02
C GLU A 252 -11.93 -8.12 21.81
N LEU A 253 -10.69 -7.85 21.39
CA LEU A 253 -10.05 -8.50 20.25
C LEU A 253 -9.83 -10.00 20.48
N GLN A 254 -9.36 -10.37 21.69
CA GLN A 254 -9.01 -11.74 22.01
C GLN A 254 -10.21 -12.70 21.91
N PRO A 255 -11.41 -12.44 22.46
CA PRO A 255 -12.59 -13.32 22.25
C PRO A 255 -13.09 -13.34 20.80
N ALA A 256 -12.89 -12.25 20.03
CA ALA A 256 -13.25 -12.22 18.61
C ALA A 256 -12.36 -13.15 17.79
N PHE A 257 -11.06 -13.17 18.08
CA PHE A 257 -10.06 -14.00 17.39
C PHE A 257 -9.97 -15.42 17.99
N GLY A 258 -9.97 -15.55 19.32
CA GLY A 258 -9.73 -16.79 20.07
C GLY A 258 -8.26 -16.98 20.47
N PRO A 259 -7.94 -18.01 21.27
CA PRO A 259 -6.68 -18.16 22.01
C PRO A 259 -5.51 -18.71 21.18
N ARG A 260 -5.46 -18.45 19.86
CA ARG A 260 -4.47 -19.08 18.98
C ARG A 260 -3.09 -18.43 19.02
N LEU A 261 -3.02 -17.19 19.43
CA LEU A 261 -1.79 -16.41 19.51
C LEU A 261 -1.52 -15.87 20.94
N GLY A 262 -2.31 -16.33 21.89
CA GLY A 262 -2.25 -15.89 23.29
C GLY A 262 -3.30 -14.88 23.65
#